data_5dd8c526fc1953c08381a6dd68d04c82
#
_entry.id   5dd8c526fc1953c08381a6dd68d04c82
#
_cell.length_a   1.000
_cell.length_b   1.000
_cell.length_c   1.000
_cell.angle_alpha   90.00
_cell.angle_beta   90.00
_cell.angle_gamma   90.00
#
_symmetry.space_group_name_H-M   'P 1'
#
loop_
_entity.id
_entity.type
_entity.pdbx_description
1 polymer ?
#
loop_
_entity_poly.entity_id
_entity_poly.type
_entity_poly.pdbx_seq_one_letter_code
_entity_poly.pdbx_strand_id
1 'polypeptide(L)'
;MIIKNAPVRIFATFAALLLMPVAAQAAAANCSAVDPPRDAVHPTHNQQLLIPSNGVGLNALLFEAAGPGPHPTVILMHGLPGNERNLDLAQAIRRCGFDVLTFTYRGAWGSPGDFSIANSMEDTAAALAFARSPEAAKLGIDPRHIVLAGHSMGGATAFMTAAGTSGLDGLILVDAWNIAGRNSHGAQTRDEMVRGFDDFGNALHGATPESVADEVFAKRAQWNLVAAAAKLAKLPVLTINAAYGIGAANQPVTKALQSAGARVTAVTIQSDHSFSDHRMALAATVTGWLQRLWVRR
;
A
#
# COMPACT_ATOMS: atom_id res chain seq x y z
N MET A 1 -69.70 31.56 -29.15
CA MET A 1 -68.24 31.56 -29.02
C MET A 1 -67.90 30.62 -27.85
N ILE A 2 -67.59 29.39 -28.12
CA ILE A 2 -67.42 28.31 -27.12
C ILE A 2 -65.92 28.08 -26.95
N ILE A 3 -65.42 28.37 -25.75
CA ILE A 3 -64.01 28.17 -25.40
C ILE A 3 -63.88 26.71 -24.87
N LYS A 4 -63.13 25.87 -25.62
CA LYS A 4 -62.82 24.51 -25.21
C LYS A 4 -61.61 24.54 -24.26
N ASN A 5 -61.82 24.08 -23.04
CA ASN A 5 -60.75 23.84 -22.07
C ASN A 5 -60.04 22.53 -22.42
N ALA A 6 -58.71 22.58 -22.64
CA ALA A 6 -57.86 21.41 -22.80
C ALA A 6 -57.36 20.91 -21.41
N PRO A 7 -57.29 19.60 -21.15
CA PRO A 7 -56.81 19.10 -19.85
C PRO A 7 -55.29 19.14 -19.77
N VAL A 8 -54.80 19.74 -18.71
CA VAL A 8 -53.38 19.74 -18.30
C VAL A 8 -53.01 18.30 -17.80
N ARG A 9 -52.14 17.62 -18.52
CA ARG A 9 -51.56 16.35 -18.09
C ARG A 9 -50.35 16.63 -17.21
N ILE A 10 -50.48 16.38 -15.92
CA ILE A 10 -49.36 16.38 -14.96
C ILE A 10 -48.63 15.07 -15.12
N PHE A 11 -47.40 15.10 -15.67
CA PHE A 11 -46.48 13.95 -15.62
C PHE A 11 -45.81 13.95 -14.26
N ALA A 12 -46.18 13.02 -13.38
CA ALA A 12 -45.47 12.72 -12.17
C ALA A 12 -44.26 11.83 -12.50
N THR A 13 -43.08 12.41 -12.55
CA THR A 13 -41.80 11.66 -12.63
C THR A 13 -41.53 11.06 -11.27
N PHE A 14 -41.75 9.76 -11.11
CA PHE A 14 -41.29 9.00 -9.96
C PHE A 14 -39.78 8.82 -10.09
N ALA A 15 -39.01 9.58 -9.33
CA ALA A 15 -37.61 9.29 -9.07
C ALA A 15 -37.54 8.10 -8.10
N ALA A 16 -37.23 6.91 -8.62
CA ALA A 16 -36.91 5.76 -7.80
C ALA A 16 -35.56 5.99 -7.13
N LEU A 17 -35.59 6.48 -5.88
CA LEU A 17 -34.42 6.47 -4.99
C LEU A 17 -34.12 4.99 -4.68
N LEU A 18 -33.04 4.44 -5.23
CA LEU A 18 -32.49 3.17 -4.83
C LEU A 18 -31.97 3.29 -3.38
N LEU A 19 -32.82 3.00 -2.41
CA LEU A 19 -32.44 2.80 -1.02
C LEU A 19 -31.61 1.53 -0.94
N MET A 20 -30.30 1.65 -0.97
CA MET A 20 -29.42 0.56 -0.53
C MET A 20 -29.75 0.24 0.92
N PRO A 21 -29.89 -1.03 1.32
CA PRO A 21 -30.22 -1.38 2.68
C PRO A 21 -29.14 -0.86 3.63
N VAL A 22 -29.53 -0.16 4.67
CA VAL A 22 -28.65 0.42 5.71
C VAL A 22 -27.68 -0.62 6.30
N ALA A 23 -28.07 -1.90 6.33
CA ALA A 23 -27.23 -3.03 6.72
C ALA A 23 -26.01 -3.25 5.82
N ALA A 24 -26.11 -3.00 4.51
CA ALA A 24 -24.98 -3.16 3.59
C ALA A 24 -23.94 -2.01 3.76
N GLN A 25 -24.40 -0.81 4.08
CA GLN A 25 -23.52 0.32 4.39
C GLN A 25 -22.81 0.14 5.75
N ALA A 26 -23.49 -0.39 6.76
CA ALA A 26 -22.89 -0.68 8.06
C ALA A 26 -21.86 -1.83 7.98
N ALA A 27 -22.14 -2.87 7.18
CA ALA A 27 -21.20 -3.97 6.95
C ALA A 27 -19.95 -3.51 6.19
N ALA A 28 -20.07 -2.62 5.20
CA ALA A 28 -18.94 -2.03 4.50
C ALA A 28 -18.06 -1.15 5.41
N ALA A 29 -18.64 -0.45 6.39
CA ALA A 29 -17.93 0.42 7.31
C ALA A 29 -17.07 -0.34 8.34
N ASN A 30 -17.30 -1.64 8.56
CA ASN A 30 -16.61 -2.44 9.59
C ASN A 30 -15.89 -3.69 9.04
N CYS A 31 -15.67 -3.77 7.75
CA CYS A 31 -15.07 -4.93 7.08
C CYS A 31 -13.67 -5.31 7.61
N SER A 32 -12.93 -4.36 8.18
CA SER A 32 -11.62 -4.64 8.76
C SER A 32 -11.67 -5.42 10.07
N ALA A 33 -12.79 -5.33 10.81
CA ALA A 33 -12.93 -5.87 12.16
C ALA A 33 -13.94 -7.02 12.28
N VAL A 34 -14.73 -7.29 11.23
CA VAL A 34 -15.75 -8.33 11.21
C VAL A 34 -15.52 -9.27 10.03
N ASP A 35 -15.58 -10.57 10.29
CA ASP A 35 -15.50 -11.56 9.23
C ASP A 35 -16.78 -11.53 8.39
N PRO A 36 -16.68 -11.43 7.05
CA PRO A 36 -17.83 -11.46 6.17
C PRO A 36 -18.42 -12.88 6.12
N PRO A 37 -19.71 -13.03 5.76
CA PRO A 37 -20.26 -14.33 5.42
C PRO A 37 -19.43 -14.98 4.31
N ARG A 38 -19.29 -16.32 4.38
CA ARG A 38 -18.57 -17.06 3.33
C ARG A 38 -19.34 -16.94 2.00
N ASP A 39 -18.67 -16.45 0.96
CA ASP A 39 -19.16 -16.59 -0.41
C ASP A 39 -18.97 -18.05 -0.84
N ALA A 40 -20.05 -18.72 -1.21
CA ALA A 40 -20.01 -20.13 -1.61
C ALA A 40 -19.60 -20.33 -3.07
N VAL A 41 -19.76 -19.30 -3.91
CA VAL A 41 -19.46 -19.35 -5.35
C VAL A 41 -18.05 -18.84 -5.63
N HIS A 42 -17.67 -17.74 -4.98
CA HIS A 42 -16.37 -17.09 -5.13
C HIS A 42 -15.72 -16.87 -3.74
N PRO A 43 -15.28 -17.96 -3.06
CA PRO A 43 -14.68 -17.86 -1.73
C PRO A 43 -13.33 -17.16 -1.77
N THR A 44 -12.92 -16.60 -0.64
CA THR A 44 -11.55 -16.11 -0.47
C THR A 44 -10.54 -17.23 -0.69
N HIS A 45 -9.39 -16.89 -1.29
CA HIS A 45 -8.32 -17.84 -1.55
C HIS A 45 -6.94 -17.22 -1.20
N ASN A 46 -5.94 -18.07 -0.94
CA ASN A 46 -4.54 -17.69 -0.83
C ASN A 46 -3.77 -18.43 -1.91
N GLN A 47 -3.13 -17.69 -2.83
CA GLN A 47 -2.34 -18.29 -3.88
C GLN A 47 -0.87 -17.96 -3.71
N GLN A 48 -0.04 -19.02 -3.59
CA GLN A 48 1.41 -18.89 -3.63
C GLN A 48 1.85 -18.75 -5.08
N LEU A 49 2.80 -17.83 -5.32
CA LEU A 49 3.35 -17.59 -6.65
C LEU A 49 4.80 -17.09 -6.56
N LEU A 50 5.46 -17.07 -7.71
CA LEU A 50 6.79 -16.49 -7.86
C LEU A 50 6.68 -15.29 -8.80
N ILE A 51 7.14 -14.13 -8.32
CA ILE A 51 7.22 -12.92 -9.16
C ILE A 51 8.59 -12.86 -9.82
N PRO A 52 8.69 -12.86 -11.15
CA PRO A 52 9.97 -12.74 -11.84
C PRO A 52 10.61 -11.37 -11.56
N SER A 53 11.85 -11.36 -11.07
CA SER A 53 12.66 -10.16 -10.90
C SER A 53 14.12 -10.46 -11.16
N ASN A 54 14.72 -9.81 -12.19
CA ASN A 54 16.14 -9.90 -12.53
C ASN A 54 16.73 -11.34 -12.49
N GLY A 55 16.04 -12.30 -13.11
CA GLY A 55 16.49 -13.68 -13.25
C GLY A 55 16.17 -14.60 -12.06
N VAL A 56 15.51 -14.10 -11.02
CA VAL A 56 15.03 -14.92 -9.88
C VAL A 56 13.53 -14.83 -9.72
N GLY A 57 12.94 -15.77 -8.99
CA GLY A 57 11.54 -15.76 -8.60
C GLY A 57 11.40 -15.28 -7.14
N LEU A 58 10.76 -14.15 -6.91
CA LEU A 58 10.46 -13.67 -5.56
C LEU A 58 9.31 -14.49 -4.96
N ASN A 59 9.46 -14.98 -3.74
CA ASN A 59 8.37 -15.61 -3.01
C ASN A 59 7.23 -14.60 -2.77
N ALA A 60 6.04 -14.93 -3.24
CA ALA A 60 4.88 -14.05 -3.15
C ALA A 60 3.62 -14.80 -2.73
N LEU A 61 2.69 -14.07 -2.15
CA LEU A 61 1.39 -14.54 -1.74
C LEU A 61 0.32 -13.54 -2.17
N LEU A 62 -0.63 -14.03 -2.96
CA LEU A 62 -1.84 -13.29 -3.30
C LEU A 62 -2.96 -13.71 -2.33
N PHE A 63 -3.50 -12.73 -1.61
CA PHE A 63 -4.71 -12.86 -0.81
C PHE A 63 -5.89 -12.42 -1.67
N GLU A 64 -6.63 -13.37 -2.20
CA GLU A 64 -7.78 -13.10 -3.07
C GLU A 64 -9.02 -12.77 -2.24
N ALA A 65 -9.70 -11.69 -2.57
CA ALA A 65 -10.95 -11.30 -1.95
C ALA A 65 -12.10 -12.24 -2.33
N ALA A 66 -13.17 -12.27 -1.54
CA ALA A 66 -14.40 -12.93 -1.91
C ALA A 66 -15.19 -12.12 -2.94
N GLY A 67 -15.96 -12.82 -3.76
CA GLY A 67 -16.82 -12.22 -4.79
C GLY A 67 -16.28 -12.41 -6.20
N PRO A 68 -17.08 -12.06 -7.22
CA PRO A 68 -16.65 -12.16 -8.61
C PRO A 68 -15.60 -11.09 -8.91
N GLY A 69 -14.41 -11.53 -9.34
CA GLY A 69 -13.35 -10.63 -9.80
C GLY A 69 -13.64 -9.99 -11.17
N PRO A 70 -12.71 -9.19 -11.72
CA PRO A 70 -11.41 -8.87 -11.13
C PRO A 70 -11.52 -7.86 -9.99
N HIS A 71 -10.62 -7.97 -8.99
CA HIS A 71 -10.62 -7.11 -7.83
C HIS A 71 -9.54 -6.01 -7.92
N PRO A 72 -9.80 -4.80 -7.38
CA PRO A 72 -8.75 -3.82 -7.16
C PRO A 72 -7.71 -4.40 -6.21
N THR A 73 -6.43 -4.14 -6.48
CA THR A 73 -5.34 -4.82 -5.80
C THR A 73 -4.41 -3.85 -5.07
N VAL A 74 -4.07 -4.20 -3.84
CA VAL A 74 -3.02 -3.54 -3.06
C VAL A 74 -1.75 -4.37 -3.12
N ILE A 75 -0.64 -3.79 -3.60
CA ILE A 75 0.68 -4.41 -3.47
C ILE A 75 1.28 -3.92 -2.16
N LEU A 76 1.51 -4.83 -1.21
CA LEU A 76 1.93 -4.50 0.15
C LEU A 76 3.37 -4.96 0.39
N MET A 77 4.28 -3.99 0.58
CA MET A 77 5.70 -4.17 0.78
C MET A 77 6.07 -4.12 2.26
N HIS A 78 6.90 -5.08 2.72
CA HIS A 78 7.43 -5.11 4.09
C HIS A 78 8.65 -4.19 4.26
N GLY A 79 8.99 -3.90 5.54
CA GLY A 79 10.16 -3.13 5.94
C GLY A 79 11.46 -3.94 5.97
N LEU A 80 12.51 -3.37 6.54
CA LEU A 80 13.81 -4.00 6.77
C LEU A 80 13.88 -4.47 8.24
N PRO A 81 14.32 -5.71 8.54
CA PRO A 81 14.65 -6.80 7.63
C PRO A 81 13.43 -7.63 7.18
N GLY A 82 12.21 -7.28 7.58
CA GLY A 82 10.98 -7.97 7.19
C GLY A 82 10.39 -8.88 8.27
N ASN A 83 10.72 -8.66 9.54
CA ASN A 83 10.07 -9.33 10.67
C ASN A 83 8.58 -8.99 10.72
N GLU A 84 8.24 -7.72 10.56
CA GLU A 84 6.87 -7.26 10.40
C GLU A 84 6.51 -7.15 8.91
N ARG A 85 5.71 -8.09 8.42
CA ARG A 85 5.25 -8.15 7.02
C ARG A 85 3.81 -7.67 6.83
N ASN A 86 3.16 -7.26 7.90
CA ASN A 86 1.80 -6.73 7.89
C ASN A 86 0.75 -7.70 7.28
N LEU A 87 0.89 -9.01 7.49
CA LEU A 87 -0.03 -9.98 6.91
C LEU A 87 -1.43 -9.93 7.54
N ASP A 88 -1.56 -9.47 8.78
CA ASP A 88 -2.83 -9.17 9.42
C ASP A 88 -3.54 -7.98 8.74
N LEU A 89 -2.78 -6.96 8.34
CA LEU A 89 -3.29 -5.85 7.53
C LEU A 89 -3.74 -6.33 6.14
N ALA A 90 -2.96 -7.24 5.51
CA ALA A 90 -3.37 -7.87 4.25
C ALA A 90 -4.71 -8.58 4.38
N GLN A 91 -4.92 -9.34 5.47
CA GLN A 91 -6.19 -10.00 5.77
C GLN A 91 -7.34 -8.99 5.98
N ALA A 92 -7.07 -7.87 6.66
CA ALA A 92 -8.08 -6.82 6.86
C ALA A 92 -8.48 -6.15 5.54
N ILE A 93 -7.51 -5.86 4.67
CA ILE A 93 -7.73 -5.28 3.34
C ILE A 93 -8.54 -6.26 2.48
N ARG A 94 -8.19 -7.56 2.49
CA ARG A 94 -8.92 -8.60 1.75
C ARG A 94 -10.39 -8.70 2.18
N ARG A 95 -10.69 -8.68 3.48
CA ARG A 95 -12.08 -8.68 3.97
C ARG A 95 -12.90 -7.52 3.44
N CYS A 96 -12.26 -6.43 3.06
CA CYS A 96 -12.90 -5.25 2.48
C CYS A 96 -13.04 -5.29 0.95
N GLY A 97 -12.79 -6.44 0.31
CA GLY A 97 -13.02 -6.65 -1.12
C GLY A 97 -11.85 -6.25 -2.03
N PHE A 98 -10.64 -6.17 -1.50
CA PHE A 98 -9.43 -5.90 -2.28
C PHE A 98 -8.52 -7.13 -2.29
N ASP A 99 -7.97 -7.47 -3.43
CA ASP A 99 -6.85 -8.39 -3.46
C ASP A 99 -5.61 -7.76 -2.84
N VAL A 100 -4.77 -8.58 -2.18
CA VAL A 100 -3.50 -8.10 -1.65
C VAL A 100 -2.38 -9.00 -2.13
N LEU A 101 -1.45 -8.42 -2.89
CA LEU A 101 -0.22 -9.06 -3.32
C LEU A 101 0.91 -8.68 -2.36
N THR A 102 1.46 -9.68 -1.66
CA THR A 102 2.65 -9.53 -0.82
C THR A 102 3.79 -10.34 -1.42
N PHE A 103 5.02 -9.90 -1.20
CA PHE A 103 6.21 -10.64 -1.62
C PHE A 103 7.37 -10.36 -0.67
N THR A 104 8.43 -11.20 -0.73
CA THR A 104 9.70 -10.95 -0.07
C THR A 104 10.76 -10.61 -1.11
N TYR A 105 11.58 -9.59 -0.80
CA TYR A 105 12.62 -9.10 -1.72
C TYR A 105 13.69 -10.16 -2.01
N ARG A 106 14.46 -9.99 -3.07
CA ARG A 106 15.65 -10.80 -3.34
C ARG A 106 16.55 -10.90 -2.11
N GLY A 107 17.00 -12.10 -1.79
CA GLY A 107 17.82 -12.35 -0.61
C GLY A 107 17.10 -12.22 0.72
N ALA A 108 15.78 -12.00 0.75
CA ALA A 108 15.03 -11.88 1.99
C ALA A 108 14.06 -13.05 2.17
N TRP A 109 14.02 -13.63 3.37
CA TRP A 109 13.00 -14.61 3.81
C TRP A 109 12.74 -15.75 2.80
N GLY A 110 13.81 -16.30 2.22
CA GLY A 110 13.77 -17.43 1.30
C GLY A 110 13.57 -17.07 -0.17
N SER A 111 13.41 -15.83 -0.54
CA SER A 111 13.56 -15.40 -1.93
C SER A 111 15.03 -15.50 -2.35
N PRO A 112 15.34 -16.07 -3.54
CA PRO A 112 16.71 -16.24 -4.01
C PRO A 112 17.43 -14.91 -4.25
N GLY A 113 18.76 -14.96 -4.38
CA GLY A 113 19.62 -13.82 -4.69
C GLY A 113 20.13 -13.10 -3.45
N ASP A 114 20.72 -11.91 -3.65
CA ASP A 114 21.28 -11.09 -2.58
C ASP A 114 20.40 -9.88 -2.30
N PHE A 115 20.25 -9.56 -1.00
CA PHE A 115 19.52 -8.38 -0.59
C PHE A 115 20.37 -7.11 -0.77
N SER A 116 19.73 -6.07 -1.28
CA SER A 116 20.20 -4.68 -1.19
C SER A 116 19.00 -3.72 -1.26
N ILE A 117 19.18 -2.47 -0.85
CA ILE A 117 18.12 -1.45 -1.00
C ILE A 117 17.82 -1.21 -2.49
N ALA A 118 18.84 -1.18 -3.35
CA ALA A 118 18.64 -1.06 -4.80
C ALA A 118 17.84 -2.23 -5.36
N ASN A 119 18.16 -3.47 -4.97
CA ASN A 119 17.41 -4.65 -5.39
C ASN A 119 15.96 -4.58 -4.92
N SER A 120 15.69 -4.09 -3.70
CA SER A 120 14.31 -3.94 -3.21
C SER A 120 13.50 -2.89 -3.99
N MET A 121 14.14 -1.84 -4.51
CA MET A 121 13.48 -0.89 -5.43
C MET A 121 13.10 -1.55 -6.76
N GLU A 122 14.00 -2.34 -7.35
CA GLU A 122 13.75 -3.08 -8.58
C GLU A 122 12.68 -4.16 -8.40
N ASP A 123 12.70 -4.88 -7.28
CA ASP A 123 11.72 -5.91 -6.95
C ASP A 123 10.31 -5.34 -6.78
N THR A 124 10.20 -4.15 -6.18
CA THR A 124 8.92 -3.44 -6.08
C THR A 124 8.39 -3.04 -7.47
N ALA A 125 9.27 -2.58 -8.37
CA ALA A 125 8.90 -2.29 -9.75
C ALA A 125 8.49 -3.56 -10.51
N ALA A 126 9.20 -4.69 -10.28
CA ALA A 126 8.86 -5.99 -10.87
C ALA A 126 7.51 -6.51 -10.37
N ALA A 127 7.20 -6.35 -9.09
CA ALA A 127 5.89 -6.72 -8.53
C ALA A 127 4.75 -5.90 -9.14
N LEU A 128 4.96 -4.60 -9.38
CA LEU A 128 3.99 -3.77 -10.09
C LEU A 128 3.84 -4.19 -11.55
N ALA A 129 4.94 -4.51 -12.23
CA ALA A 129 4.90 -4.99 -13.61
C ALA A 129 4.15 -6.33 -13.71
N PHE A 130 4.39 -7.24 -12.76
CA PHE A 130 3.65 -8.50 -12.66
C PHE A 130 2.15 -8.25 -12.46
N ALA A 131 1.77 -7.40 -11.50
CA ALA A 131 0.35 -7.11 -11.23
C ALA A 131 -0.39 -6.50 -12.44
N ARG A 132 0.35 -5.93 -13.40
CA ARG A 132 -0.17 -5.39 -14.67
C ARG A 132 -0.09 -6.38 -15.83
N SER A 133 0.41 -7.58 -15.60
CA SER A 133 0.60 -8.59 -16.65
C SER A 133 -0.69 -9.36 -16.96
N PRO A 134 -0.78 -9.97 -18.16
CA PRO A 134 -1.86 -10.90 -18.48
C PRO A 134 -1.91 -12.11 -17.54
N GLU A 135 -0.79 -12.53 -16.99
CA GLU A 135 -0.70 -13.64 -16.01
C GLU A 135 -1.43 -13.26 -14.71
N ALA A 136 -1.18 -12.07 -14.18
CA ALA A 136 -1.85 -11.58 -12.98
C ALA A 136 -3.36 -11.37 -13.21
N ALA A 137 -3.77 -10.94 -14.40
CA ALA A 137 -5.18 -10.81 -14.74
C ALA A 137 -5.93 -12.15 -14.71
N LYS A 138 -5.27 -13.27 -15.05
CA LYS A 138 -5.83 -14.63 -14.94
C LYS A 138 -6.05 -15.06 -13.47
N LEU A 139 -5.35 -14.41 -12.54
CA LEU A 139 -5.47 -14.60 -11.09
C LEU A 139 -6.55 -13.68 -10.46
N GLY A 140 -7.30 -12.93 -11.25
CA GLY A 140 -8.34 -12.02 -10.75
C GLY A 140 -7.86 -10.61 -10.41
N ILE A 141 -6.58 -10.28 -10.58
CA ILE A 141 -6.05 -8.93 -10.36
C ILE A 141 -6.56 -7.98 -11.44
N ASP A 142 -7.14 -6.84 -11.07
CA ASP A 142 -7.47 -5.78 -12.03
C ASP A 142 -6.24 -4.89 -12.29
N PRO A 143 -5.60 -4.98 -13.46
CA PRO A 143 -4.39 -4.25 -13.77
C PRO A 143 -4.57 -2.73 -13.85
N ARG A 144 -5.84 -2.26 -13.93
CA ARG A 144 -6.19 -0.83 -13.99
C ARG A 144 -6.35 -0.23 -12.61
N HIS A 145 -6.53 -1.07 -11.58
CA HIS A 145 -6.87 -0.65 -10.22
C HIS A 145 -5.85 -1.16 -9.22
N ILE A 146 -4.72 -0.45 -9.12
CA ILE A 146 -3.60 -0.82 -8.26
C ILE A 146 -3.25 0.32 -7.30
N VAL A 147 -3.10 -0.03 -6.03
CA VAL A 147 -2.55 0.81 -4.96
C VAL A 147 -1.23 0.22 -4.50
N LEU A 148 -0.20 1.04 -4.35
CA LEU A 148 1.02 0.63 -3.66
C LEU A 148 0.92 0.97 -2.18
N ALA A 149 1.31 0.03 -1.33
CA ALA A 149 1.34 0.20 0.12
C ALA A 149 2.65 -0.34 0.68
N GLY A 150 3.26 0.34 1.64
CA GLY A 150 4.48 -0.17 2.23
C GLY A 150 4.77 0.39 3.61
N HIS A 151 5.36 -0.47 4.45
CA HIS A 151 5.80 -0.15 5.79
C HIS A 151 7.31 0.11 5.81
N SER A 152 7.75 1.15 6.51
CA SER A 152 9.17 1.42 6.72
C SER A 152 9.94 1.52 5.39
N MET A 153 10.96 0.69 5.16
CA MET A 153 11.67 0.57 3.88
C MET A 153 10.70 0.28 2.71
N GLY A 154 9.71 -0.60 2.92
CA GLY A 154 8.68 -0.87 1.92
C GLY A 154 7.86 0.38 1.52
N GLY A 155 7.69 1.32 2.44
CA GLY A 155 7.11 2.63 2.14
C GLY A 155 7.99 3.47 1.23
N ALA A 156 9.31 3.43 1.43
CA ALA A 156 10.26 4.12 0.55
C ALA A 156 10.28 3.50 -0.86
N THR A 157 10.30 2.16 -0.97
CA THR A 157 10.27 1.48 -2.26
C THR A 157 8.94 1.72 -2.99
N ALA A 158 7.81 1.69 -2.27
CA ALA A 158 6.49 2.05 -2.81
C ALA A 158 6.47 3.47 -3.36
N PHE A 159 7.01 4.43 -2.59
CA PHE A 159 7.07 5.85 -2.99
C PHE A 159 7.90 6.04 -4.27
N MET A 160 9.12 5.48 -4.30
CA MET A 160 10.02 5.64 -5.44
C MET A 160 9.47 4.96 -6.70
N THR A 161 8.85 3.79 -6.57
CA THR A 161 8.15 3.12 -7.68
C THR A 161 6.96 3.95 -8.17
N ALA A 162 6.14 4.50 -7.25
CA ALA A 162 5.04 5.38 -7.62
C ALA A 162 5.52 6.64 -8.34
N ALA A 163 6.66 7.21 -7.91
CA ALA A 163 7.25 8.38 -8.57
C ALA A 163 7.84 8.08 -9.95
N GLY A 164 8.12 6.83 -10.26
CA GLY A 164 8.63 6.36 -11.57
C GLY A 164 7.55 5.83 -12.51
N THR A 165 6.27 5.78 -12.10
CA THR A 165 5.20 5.16 -12.88
C THR A 165 3.94 6.03 -12.92
N SER A 166 3.01 5.67 -13.80
CA SER A 166 1.69 6.30 -13.91
C SER A 166 0.58 5.25 -13.78
N GLY A 167 -0.68 5.70 -13.67
CA GLY A 167 -1.84 4.81 -13.64
C GLY A 167 -1.99 4.04 -12.34
N LEU A 168 -1.51 4.58 -11.23
CA LEU A 168 -1.83 4.09 -9.88
C LEU A 168 -3.07 4.80 -9.35
N ASP A 169 -3.87 4.08 -8.57
CA ASP A 169 -5.03 4.63 -7.88
C ASP A 169 -4.66 5.36 -6.59
N GLY A 170 -3.56 4.96 -5.95
CA GLY A 170 -3.08 5.58 -4.74
C GLY A 170 -1.78 5.01 -4.20
N LEU A 171 -1.30 5.64 -3.14
CA LEU A 171 -0.09 5.27 -2.41
C LEU A 171 -0.38 5.32 -0.90
N ILE A 172 0.01 4.26 -0.18
CA ILE A 172 -0.10 4.17 1.29
C ILE A 172 1.29 4.02 1.88
N LEU A 173 1.64 4.95 2.76
CA LEU A 173 2.93 5.02 3.45
C LEU A 173 2.68 4.76 4.94
N VAL A 174 3.07 3.57 5.42
CA VAL A 174 2.93 3.16 6.81
C VAL A 174 4.26 3.36 7.50
N ASP A 175 4.39 4.41 8.30
CA ASP A 175 5.61 4.84 8.99
C ASP A 175 6.86 4.71 8.11
N ALA A 176 6.77 5.21 6.87
CA ALA A 176 7.72 4.96 5.79
C ALA A 176 9.12 5.51 6.12
N TRP A 177 10.15 4.82 5.67
CA TRP A 177 11.52 5.29 5.85
C TRP A 177 11.88 6.38 4.85
N ASN A 178 12.11 7.59 5.33
CA ASN A 178 12.65 8.68 4.54
C ASN A 178 14.18 8.49 4.38
N ILE A 179 14.61 7.64 3.46
CA ILE A 179 16.01 7.17 3.30
C ILE A 179 17.01 8.33 3.22
N ALA A 180 16.67 9.40 2.50
CA ALA A 180 17.54 10.57 2.34
C ALA A 180 17.44 11.56 3.50
N GLY A 181 16.48 11.39 4.41
CA GLY A 181 16.27 12.28 5.54
C GLY A 181 17.40 12.20 6.57
N ARG A 182 17.77 13.35 7.13
CA ARG A 182 18.86 13.44 8.12
C ARG A 182 18.58 12.63 9.40
N ASN A 183 17.32 12.40 9.72
CA ASN A 183 16.88 11.77 10.96
C ASN A 183 16.15 10.44 10.72
N SER A 184 16.31 9.82 9.54
CA SER A 184 15.79 8.48 9.34
C SER A 184 16.51 7.53 10.30
N HIS A 185 15.78 6.92 11.21
CA HIS A 185 16.31 6.17 12.37
C HIS A 185 17.22 6.99 13.30
N GLY A 186 17.13 8.33 13.29
CA GLY A 186 18.00 9.21 14.10
C GLY A 186 19.46 9.28 13.63
N ALA A 187 19.84 8.50 12.62
CA ALA A 187 21.22 8.40 12.17
C ALA A 187 21.61 9.59 11.27
N GLN A 188 22.65 10.29 11.63
CA GLN A 188 23.26 11.35 10.83
C GLN A 188 24.54 10.89 10.13
N THR A 189 25.21 9.91 10.71
CA THR A 189 26.44 9.30 10.20
C THR A 189 26.22 7.84 9.83
N ARG A 190 27.13 7.30 9.02
CA ARG A 190 27.16 5.88 8.67
C ARG A 190 27.19 4.98 9.91
N ASP A 191 28.07 5.29 10.85
CA ASP A 191 28.25 4.46 12.04
C ASP A 191 27.04 4.50 12.98
N GLU A 192 26.34 5.62 13.04
CA GLU A 192 25.05 5.69 13.76
C GLU A 192 24.00 4.81 13.08
N MET A 193 23.97 4.78 11.75
CA MET A 193 23.05 3.91 11.00
C MET A 193 23.35 2.43 11.24
N VAL A 194 24.62 2.02 11.18
CA VAL A 194 25.04 0.64 11.50
C VAL A 194 24.61 0.25 12.91
N ARG A 195 24.85 1.12 13.90
CA ARG A 195 24.41 0.86 15.28
C ARG A 195 22.88 0.84 15.47
N GLY A 196 22.15 1.51 14.59
CA GLY A 196 20.68 1.55 14.62
C GLY A 196 20.02 0.36 13.95
N PHE A 197 20.76 -0.43 13.17
CA PHE A 197 20.26 -1.68 12.62
C PHE A 197 20.54 -2.82 13.60
N ASP A 198 19.50 -3.60 13.87
CA ASP A 198 19.69 -4.90 14.51
C ASP A 198 20.44 -5.84 13.55
N ASP A 199 21.06 -6.89 14.12
CA ASP A 199 21.61 -7.96 13.31
C ASP A 199 20.47 -8.59 12.48
N PHE A 200 20.66 -8.64 11.16
CA PHE A 200 19.67 -9.22 10.26
C PHE A 200 19.59 -10.74 10.37
N GLY A 201 20.57 -11.38 11.03
CA GLY A 201 20.65 -12.83 11.19
C GLY A 201 20.51 -13.55 9.85
N ASN A 202 19.62 -14.54 9.81
CA ASN A 202 19.32 -15.30 8.59
C ASN A 202 18.17 -14.69 7.76
N ALA A 203 17.66 -13.51 8.11
CA ALA A 203 16.56 -12.90 7.40
C ALA A 203 16.95 -12.36 6.02
N LEU A 204 18.23 -11.94 5.88
CA LEU A 204 18.77 -11.36 4.65
C LEU A 204 20.04 -12.09 4.23
N HIS A 205 20.07 -12.56 2.99
CA HIS A 205 21.24 -13.14 2.36
C HIS A 205 22.08 -12.05 1.68
N GLY A 206 23.40 -12.11 1.82
CA GLY A 206 24.33 -11.18 1.16
C GLY A 206 24.36 -9.77 1.72
N ALA A 207 23.67 -9.49 2.85
CA ALA A 207 23.60 -8.17 3.45
C ALA A 207 23.98 -8.19 4.93
N THR A 208 24.70 -7.14 5.36
CA THR A 208 24.99 -6.84 6.77
C THR A 208 24.55 -5.42 7.09
N PRO A 209 24.39 -5.03 8.36
CA PRO A 209 24.14 -3.64 8.75
C PRO A 209 25.10 -2.65 8.09
N GLU A 210 26.39 -3.00 7.97
CA GLU A 210 27.42 -2.17 7.35
C GLU A 210 27.19 -2.01 5.85
N SER A 211 26.91 -3.12 5.13
CA SER A 211 26.71 -3.08 3.67
C SER A 211 25.46 -2.28 3.30
N VAL A 212 24.39 -2.38 4.09
CA VAL A 212 23.16 -1.59 3.90
C VAL A 212 23.41 -0.12 4.20
N ALA A 213 24.13 0.19 5.28
CA ALA A 213 24.49 1.58 5.61
C ALA A 213 25.37 2.20 4.51
N ASP A 214 26.38 1.49 4.03
CA ASP A 214 27.25 1.92 2.93
C ASP A 214 26.46 2.23 1.66
N GLU A 215 25.54 1.34 1.27
CA GLU A 215 24.69 1.55 0.09
C GLU A 215 23.79 2.77 0.26
N VAL A 216 23.16 2.93 1.43
CA VAL A 216 22.30 4.09 1.72
C VAL A 216 23.09 5.37 1.63
N PHE A 217 24.26 5.45 2.26
CA PHE A 217 25.09 6.66 2.22
C PHE A 217 25.59 6.99 0.81
N ALA A 218 25.91 5.99 0.00
CA ALA A 218 26.33 6.16 -1.39
C ALA A 218 25.19 6.64 -2.30
N LYS A 219 23.96 6.13 -2.09
CA LYS A 219 22.85 6.30 -3.03
C LYS A 219 21.68 7.12 -2.50
N ARG A 220 21.67 7.57 -1.24
CA ARG A 220 20.53 8.27 -0.61
C ARG A 220 20.02 9.48 -1.39
N ALA A 221 20.88 10.18 -2.14
CA ALA A 221 20.46 11.29 -2.99
C ALA A 221 19.52 10.85 -4.12
N GLN A 222 19.70 9.63 -4.64
CA GLN A 222 18.84 9.04 -5.67
C GLN A 222 17.48 8.63 -5.11
N TRP A 223 17.40 8.28 -3.81
CA TRP A 223 16.20 7.84 -3.12
C TRP A 223 15.58 8.95 -2.25
N ASN A 224 15.70 10.18 -2.71
CA ASN A 224 15.18 11.34 -1.97
C ASN A 224 13.67 11.52 -2.22
N LEU A 225 12.85 11.09 -1.27
CA LEU A 225 11.40 11.15 -1.35
C LEU A 225 10.89 12.60 -1.44
N VAL A 226 11.56 13.54 -0.74
CA VAL A 226 11.18 14.96 -0.79
C VAL A 226 11.39 15.52 -2.19
N ALA A 227 12.55 15.24 -2.81
CA ALA A 227 12.84 15.69 -4.17
C ALA A 227 11.94 15.03 -5.22
N ALA A 228 11.55 13.77 -5.00
CA ALA A 228 10.70 13.03 -5.92
C ALA A 228 9.19 13.34 -5.77
N ALA A 229 8.76 14.04 -4.72
CA ALA A 229 7.35 14.30 -4.40
C ALA A 229 6.57 14.99 -5.54
N ALA A 230 7.21 15.86 -6.32
CA ALA A 230 6.59 16.54 -7.46
C ALA A 230 6.06 15.56 -8.53
N LYS A 231 6.64 14.36 -8.64
CA LYS A 231 6.19 13.32 -9.58
C LYS A 231 4.87 12.67 -9.16
N LEU A 232 4.43 12.88 -7.91
CA LEU A 232 3.19 12.34 -7.36
C LEU A 232 2.04 13.36 -7.32
N ALA A 233 2.15 14.46 -8.07
CA ALA A 233 1.09 15.45 -8.19
C ALA A 233 -0.25 14.79 -8.57
N LYS A 234 -1.32 15.18 -7.86
CA LYS A 234 -2.70 14.66 -8.00
C LYS A 234 -2.93 13.21 -7.54
N LEU A 235 -1.89 12.44 -7.22
CA LEU A 235 -2.07 11.08 -6.68
C LEU A 235 -2.71 11.16 -5.29
N PRO A 236 -3.69 10.30 -4.98
CA PRO A 236 -4.14 10.08 -3.61
C PRO A 236 -3.03 9.42 -2.79
N VAL A 237 -2.66 10.02 -1.67
CA VAL A 237 -1.64 9.48 -0.77
C VAL A 237 -2.17 9.44 0.66
N LEU A 238 -2.07 8.27 1.30
CA LEU A 238 -2.28 8.11 2.72
C LEU A 238 -0.91 8.00 3.40
N THR A 239 -0.61 8.89 4.34
CA THR A 239 0.56 8.77 5.21
C THR A 239 0.08 8.44 6.63
N ILE A 240 0.56 7.34 7.19
CA ILE A 240 0.29 6.91 8.55
C ILE A 240 1.62 6.92 9.30
N ASN A 241 1.74 7.76 10.30
CA ASN A 241 2.95 7.92 11.09
C ASN A 241 2.74 7.33 12.48
N ALA A 242 3.72 6.59 12.98
CA ALA A 242 3.79 6.16 14.36
C ALA A 242 4.37 7.27 15.22
N ALA A 243 3.71 7.63 16.32
CA ALA A 243 4.15 8.72 17.20
C ALA A 243 5.48 8.39 17.90
N TYR A 244 5.72 7.10 18.16
CA TYR A 244 6.93 6.58 18.82
C TYR A 244 7.80 5.75 17.87
N GLY A 245 7.58 5.90 16.55
CA GLY A 245 8.39 5.31 15.48
C GLY A 245 9.27 6.35 14.77
N ILE A 246 9.35 6.21 13.45
CA ILE A 246 10.12 7.13 12.59
C ILE A 246 9.26 8.22 11.93
N GLY A 247 7.99 8.34 12.32
CA GLY A 247 7.00 9.22 11.70
C GLY A 247 7.39 10.70 11.69
N ALA A 248 8.15 11.17 12.70
CA ALA A 248 8.63 12.55 12.73
C ALA A 248 9.52 12.89 11.52
N ALA A 249 10.32 11.93 11.05
CA ALA A 249 11.19 12.08 9.88
C ALA A 249 10.41 12.17 8.54
N ASN A 250 9.12 11.84 8.56
CA ASN A 250 8.24 11.88 7.39
C ASN A 250 7.52 13.22 7.19
N GLN A 251 7.57 14.13 8.15
CA GLN A 251 6.94 15.45 8.01
C GLN A 251 7.41 16.22 6.76
N PRO A 252 8.73 16.27 6.43
CA PRO A 252 9.17 16.91 5.20
C PRO A 252 8.61 16.26 3.93
N VAL A 253 8.46 14.92 3.90
CA VAL A 253 7.88 14.18 2.79
C VAL A 253 6.41 14.54 2.63
N THR A 254 5.65 14.53 3.73
CA THR A 254 4.23 14.91 3.72
C THR A 254 4.02 16.33 3.21
N LYS A 255 4.84 17.29 3.68
CA LYS A 255 4.80 18.69 3.22
C LYS A 255 5.14 18.80 1.73
N ALA A 256 6.16 18.09 1.27
CA ALA A 256 6.55 18.10 -0.14
C ALA A 256 5.45 17.54 -1.06
N LEU A 257 4.80 16.44 -0.65
CA LEU A 257 3.64 15.89 -1.36
C LEU A 257 2.49 16.88 -1.45
N GLN A 258 2.14 17.54 -0.35
CA GLN A 258 1.09 18.57 -0.31
C GLN A 258 1.43 19.74 -1.23
N SER A 259 2.67 20.25 -1.15
CA SER A 259 3.15 21.34 -2.00
C SER A 259 3.17 20.98 -3.48
N ALA A 260 3.39 19.71 -3.81
CA ALA A 260 3.33 19.19 -5.17
C ALA A 260 1.90 19.00 -5.71
N GLY A 261 0.88 19.19 -4.87
CA GLY A 261 -0.53 19.02 -5.26
C GLY A 261 -1.03 17.58 -5.18
N ALA A 262 -0.34 16.68 -4.46
CA ALA A 262 -0.86 15.35 -4.14
C ALA A 262 -2.06 15.47 -3.17
N ARG A 263 -3.02 14.55 -3.29
CA ARG A 263 -4.20 14.50 -2.40
C ARG A 263 -3.86 13.73 -1.12
N VAL A 264 -3.20 14.39 -0.18
CA VAL A 264 -2.65 13.74 1.03
C VAL A 264 -3.68 13.67 2.14
N THR A 265 -3.87 12.45 2.68
CA THR A 265 -4.48 12.20 3.99
C THR A 265 -3.36 11.81 4.95
N ALA A 266 -3.12 12.60 5.98
CA ALA A 266 -2.08 12.34 6.97
C ALA A 266 -2.71 11.97 8.31
N VAL A 267 -2.27 10.85 8.91
CA VAL A 267 -2.74 10.34 10.19
C VAL A 267 -1.53 10.03 11.07
N THR A 268 -1.62 10.32 12.36
CA THR A 268 -0.65 9.87 13.37
C THR A 268 -1.36 8.95 14.36
N ILE A 269 -0.80 7.77 14.58
CA ILE A 269 -1.27 6.81 15.57
C ILE A 269 -0.27 6.80 16.73
N GLN A 270 -0.78 6.81 17.98
CA GLN A 270 0.03 6.81 19.19
C GLN A 270 0.56 5.39 19.47
N SER A 271 1.53 4.95 18.66
CA SER A 271 2.06 3.59 18.68
C SER A 271 3.54 3.59 18.31
N ASP A 272 4.19 2.42 18.47
CA ASP A 272 5.53 2.15 17.98
C ASP A 272 5.60 2.00 16.45
N HIS A 273 6.82 1.82 15.93
CA HIS A 273 7.07 1.67 14.50
C HIS A 273 6.28 0.52 13.83
N SER A 274 6.03 -0.57 14.55
CA SER A 274 5.28 -1.73 14.08
C SER A 274 3.77 -1.64 14.35
N PHE A 275 3.32 -0.58 15.03
CA PHE A 275 1.93 -0.41 15.49
C PHE A 275 1.47 -1.56 16.37
N SER A 276 2.37 -2.08 17.23
CA SER A 276 2.18 -3.34 17.96
C SER A 276 0.93 -3.37 18.83
N ASP A 277 0.56 -2.25 19.43
CA ASP A 277 -0.60 -2.05 20.30
C ASP A 277 -1.82 -1.41 19.61
N HIS A 278 -1.69 -1.06 18.31
CA HIS A 278 -2.73 -0.34 17.55
C HIS A 278 -3.02 -0.95 16.17
N ARG A 279 -2.88 -2.28 16.02
CA ARG A 279 -3.10 -2.99 14.73
C ARG A 279 -4.51 -2.80 14.17
N MET A 280 -5.54 -2.77 15.05
CA MET A 280 -6.92 -2.54 14.62
C MET A 280 -7.13 -1.10 14.11
N ALA A 281 -6.49 -0.11 14.76
CA ALA A 281 -6.56 1.29 14.31
C ALA A 281 -5.85 1.47 12.96
N LEU A 282 -4.69 0.81 12.76
CA LEU A 282 -3.99 0.78 11.48
C LEU A 282 -4.88 0.17 10.38
N ALA A 283 -5.45 -1.00 10.63
CA ALA A 283 -6.34 -1.69 9.69
C ALA A 283 -7.57 -0.84 9.32
N ALA A 284 -8.24 -0.25 10.32
CA ALA A 284 -9.40 0.62 10.09
C ALA A 284 -9.04 1.88 9.29
N THR A 285 -7.86 2.47 9.55
CA THR A 285 -7.38 3.66 8.82
C THR A 285 -7.13 3.33 7.35
N VAL A 286 -6.42 2.24 7.06
CA VAL A 286 -6.08 1.82 5.70
C VAL A 286 -7.34 1.42 4.93
N THR A 287 -8.15 0.54 5.48
CA THR A 287 -9.35 0.03 4.80
C THR A 287 -10.40 1.13 4.58
N GLY A 288 -10.61 2.00 5.57
CA GLY A 288 -11.51 3.14 5.42
C GLY A 288 -11.03 4.14 4.36
N TRP A 289 -9.70 4.33 4.21
CA TRP A 289 -9.17 5.16 3.15
C TRP A 289 -9.35 4.51 1.77
N LEU A 290 -9.06 3.22 1.64
CA LEU A 290 -9.28 2.44 0.41
C LEU A 290 -10.73 2.49 -0.03
N GLN A 291 -11.69 2.25 0.84
CA GLN A 291 -13.12 2.33 0.52
C GLN A 291 -13.52 3.71 -0.01
N ARG A 292 -13.06 4.81 0.63
CA ARG A 292 -13.33 6.17 0.15
C ARG A 292 -12.72 6.46 -1.21
N LEU A 293 -11.61 5.83 -1.56
CA LEU A 293 -10.96 5.98 -2.86
C LEU A 293 -11.85 5.43 -3.99
N TRP A 294 -12.62 4.37 -3.71
CA TRP A 294 -13.51 3.73 -4.69
C TRP A 294 -14.93 4.31 -4.74
N VAL A 295 -15.49 4.77 -3.61
CA VAL A 295 -16.83 5.40 -3.59
C VAL A 295 -16.88 6.72 -4.39
N ARG A 296 -15.74 7.37 -4.59
CA ARG A 296 -15.64 8.65 -5.31
C ARG A 296 -15.44 8.51 -6.83
N ARG A 297 -15.49 7.30 -7.35
CA ARG A 297 -15.40 6.98 -8.78
C ARG A 297 -16.75 6.52 -9.31
#